data_e186fde3afe92d6b9574e7ee3b53dd42
#
_entry.id   e186fde3afe92d6b9574e7ee3b53dd42
#
_cell.length_a   1.000
_cell.length_b   1.000
_cell.length_c   1.000
_cell.angle_alpha   90.00
_cell.angle_beta   90.00
_cell.angle_gamma   90.00
#
_symmetry.space_group_name_H-M   'P 1'
#
loop_
_entity.id
_entity.type
_entity.pdbx_description
1 polymer ?
#
loop_
_entity_poly.entity_id
_entity_poly.type
_entity_poly.pdbx_seq_one_letter_code
_entity_poly.pdbx_strand_id
1 'polypeptide(L)'
;LFYTSLSPNHLNVYIDVNHYYADKKRALFFIKNNEIYFINNLDNIIGIKDNQFEIKIDFIKEIKKYLQGEFSCKYANIAMNYCLNKGFSKEELLNRLITLKPVKYRLNKVFENKQFIFINDSKSTTSNSSKYCFETFSDRPRILILGGKHKSNKFNIKINDNDLVLIYGIDKNIINKEINGLLFNNLEEIMKYIKTLKNNYYVLFSPGCDSHDQYKSFIDRGNHFNELINIYFKYE
;
A
#
# COMPACT_ATOMS: atom_id res chain seq x y z
N LEU A 1 21.81 2.25 2.20
CA LEU A 1 20.53 2.94 2.42
C LEU A 1 19.99 3.46 1.09
N PHE A 2 18.71 3.19 0.84
CA PHE A 2 18.01 3.74 -0.33
C PHE A 2 16.92 4.70 0.12
N TYR A 3 16.96 5.93 -0.37
CA TYR A 3 15.86 6.86 -0.31
C TYR A 3 15.04 6.75 -1.59
N THR A 4 13.89 6.08 -1.52
CA THR A 4 13.06 5.77 -2.69
C THR A 4 11.93 6.75 -2.91
N SER A 5 11.40 7.31 -1.81
CA SER A 5 10.37 8.35 -1.81
C SER A 5 10.29 9.00 -0.44
N LEU A 6 9.92 10.28 -0.41
CA LEU A 6 9.56 11.00 0.80
C LEU A 6 8.21 11.69 0.55
N SER A 7 7.26 11.40 1.41
CA SER A 7 5.96 12.09 1.43
C SER A 7 5.61 12.46 2.86
N PRO A 8 4.92 13.58 3.10
CA PRO A 8 4.50 14.00 4.43
C PRO A 8 3.69 12.90 5.13
N ASN A 9 4.07 12.56 6.35
CA ASN A 9 3.37 11.60 7.21
C ASN A 9 3.60 11.98 8.67
N HIS A 10 2.71 11.50 9.57
CA HIS A 10 2.81 11.77 11.00
C HIS A 10 2.80 13.25 11.38
N LEU A 11 2.14 14.11 10.59
CA LEU A 11 2.06 15.56 10.85
C LEU A 11 1.31 15.92 12.15
N ASN A 12 0.65 14.95 12.77
CA ASN A 12 0.10 15.04 14.11
C ASN A 12 1.16 14.93 15.23
N VAL A 13 2.37 14.50 14.90
CA VAL A 13 3.51 14.33 15.81
C VAL A 13 4.60 15.36 15.54
N TYR A 14 4.83 15.69 14.28
CA TYR A 14 5.83 16.66 13.86
C TYR A 14 5.23 18.09 13.79
N ILE A 15 6.04 19.10 14.12
CA ILE A 15 5.63 20.51 14.07
C ILE A 15 5.25 20.89 12.63
N ASP A 16 6.05 20.45 11.66
CA ASP A 16 5.80 20.66 10.24
C ASP A 16 6.48 19.57 9.39
N VAL A 17 6.36 19.68 8.09
CA VAL A 17 6.96 18.77 7.11
C VAL A 17 8.49 18.81 7.11
N ASN A 18 9.08 19.98 7.38
CA ASN A 18 10.54 20.14 7.42
C ASN A 18 11.12 19.42 8.64
N HIS A 19 10.44 19.50 9.78
CA HIS A 19 10.82 18.74 10.99
C HIS A 19 10.74 17.23 10.73
N TYR A 20 9.69 16.75 10.06
CA TYR A 20 9.58 15.34 9.63
C TYR A 20 10.74 14.94 8.72
N TYR A 21 11.10 15.75 7.71
CA TYR A 21 12.22 15.44 6.81
C TYR A 21 13.57 15.52 7.52
N ALA A 22 13.76 16.46 8.43
CA ALA A 22 14.98 16.55 9.24
C ALA A 22 15.19 15.27 10.06
N ASP A 23 14.11 14.74 10.65
CA ASP A 23 14.19 13.49 11.40
C ASP A 23 14.52 12.26 10.50
N LYS A 24 13.97 12.22 9.30
CA LYS A 24 14.34 11.18 8.30
C LYS A 24 15.80 11.27 7.87
N LYS A 25 16.39 12.49 7.81
CA LYS A 25 17.82 12.70 7.53
C LYS A 25 18.76 12.14 8.60
N ARG A 26 18.27 11.98 9.84
CA ARG A 26 19.13 11.45 10.94
C ARG A 26 19.74 10.09 10.65
N ALA A 27 19.07 9.26 9.81
CA ALA A 27 19.63 7.99 9.37
C ALA A 27 21.00 8.14 8.65
N LEU A 28 21.25 9.30 8.04
CA LEU A 28 22.50 9.59 7.30
C LEU A 28 23.72 9.65 8.25
N PHE A 29 23.54 10.03 9.52
CA PHE A 29 24.64 10.09 10.48
C PHE A 29 25.26 8.71 10.82
N PHE A 30 24.53 7.63 10.54
CA PHE A 30 24.94 6.27 10.87
C PHE A 30 25.46 5.47 9.68
N ILE A 31 25.52 6.06 8.49
CA ILE A 31 25.83 5.36 7.24
C ILE A 31 26.99 6.08 6.54
N LYS A 32 27.94 5.31 6.02
CA LYS A 32 29.02 5.84 5.20
C LYS A 32 28.46 6.48 3.91
N ASN A 33 28.98 7.64 3.52
CA ASN A 33 28.44 8.43 2.40
C ASN A 33 28.35 7.64 1.08
N ASN A 34 29.29 6.73 0.82
CA ASN A 34 29.30 5.89 -0.39
C ASN A 34 28.27 4.74 -0.39
N GLU A 35 27.51 4.57 0.68
CA GLU A 35 26.45 3.56 0.81
C GLU A 35 25.05 4.16 0.84
N ILE A 36 24.91 5.43 0.51
CA ILE A 36 23.62 6.14 0.43
C ILE A 36 23.26 6.35 -1.03
N TYR A 37 22.07 5.91 -1.41
CA TYR A 37 21.57 6.01 -2.77
C TYR A 37 20.24 6.75 -2.82
N PHE A 38 20.10 7.65 -3.79
CA PHE A 38 18.88 8.40 -4.04
C PHE A 38 18.19 7.90 -5.30
N ILE A 39 16.88 7.90 -5.28
CA ILE A 39 16.04 7.57 -6.42
C ILE A 39 15.02 8.69 -6.57
N ASN A 40 14.89 9.23 -7.79
CA ASN A 40 13.98 10.33 -8.13
C ASN A 40 14.33 11.70 -7.52
N ASN A 41 15.55 12.19 -7.69
CA ASN A 41 15.95 13.56 -7.34
C ASN A 41 15.58 14.00 -5.90
N LEU A 42 15.65 13.07 -4.94
CA LEU A 42 15.43 13.37 -3.52
C LEU A 42 16.61 14.10 -2.87
N ASP A 43 17.74 14.24 -3.60
CA ASP A 43 18.93 14.99 -3.23
C ASP A 43 18.60 16.42 -2.80
N ASN A 44 17.73 17.13 -3.53
CA ASN A 44 17.30 18.49 -3.19
C ASN A 44 16.56 18.57 -1.83
N ILE A 45 15.83 17.55 -1.44
CA ILE A 45 15.11 17.48 -0.16
C ILE A 45 16.06 17.11 0.98
N ILE A 46 17.00 16.23 0.69
CA ILE A 46 17.93 15.66 1.70
C ILE A 46 19.23 16.47 1.79
N GLY A 47 19.58 17.24 0.74
CA GLY A 47 20.74 18.14 0.73
C GLY A 47 22.08 17.42 0.59
N ILE A 48 22.10 16.19 0.06
CA ILE A 48 23.31 15.45 -0.28
C ILE A 48 23.34 15.32 -1.81
N LYS A 49 24.38 15.83 -2.44
CA LYS A 49 24.61 15.68 -3.88
C LYS A 49 25.41 14.39 -4.13
N ASP A 50 25.11 13.70 -5.24
CA ASP A 50 25.98 12.77 -5.99
C ASP A 50 25.94 11.26 -5.73
N ASN A 51 24.88 10.69 -5.16
CA ASN A 51 24.74 9.21 -5.18
C ASN A 51 23.42 8.77 -5.83
N GLN A 52 23.21 9.11 -7.10
CA GLN A 52 22.10 8.54 -7.87
C GLN A 52 22.37 7.07 -8.16
N PHE A 53 21.40 6.23 -7.85
CA PHE A 53 21.49 4.79 -8.14
C PHE A 53 21.08 4.53 -9.59
N GLU A 54 22.01 3.96 -10.36
CA GLU A 54 21.77 3.62 -11.76
C GLU A 54 21.03 2.28 -11.88
N ILE A 55 19.94 2.27 -12.61
CA ILE A 55 19.22 1.07 -13.03
C ILE A 55 19.85 0.57 -14.34
N LYS A 56 20.69 -0.46 -14.27
CA LYS A 56 21.37 -1.05 -15.42
C LYS A 56 20.48 -1.95 -16.26
N ILE A 57 19.59 -2.70 -15.60
CA ILE A 57 18.66 -3.64 -16.23
C ILE A 57 17.26 -3.40 -15.69
N ASP A 58 16.29 -3.27 -16.57
CA ASP A 58 14.88 -3.21 -16.17
C ASP A 58 14.29 -4.63 -16.08
N PHE A 59 13.99 -5.06 -14.85
CA PHE A 59 13.36 -6.33 -14.53
C PHE A 59 11.84 -6.22 -14.28
N ILE A 60 11.24 -5.06 -14.49
CA ILE A 60 9.83 -4.79 -14.11
C ILE A 60 8.88 -5.82 -14.75
N LYS A 61 9.11 -6.21 -16.01
CA LYS A 61 8.27 -7.17 -16.71
C LYS A 61 8.29 -8.55 -16.04
N GLU A 62 9.45 -9.01 -15.62
CA GLU A 62 9.63 -10.28 -14.92
C GLU A 62 9.07 -10.22 -13.49
N ILE A 63 9.31 -9.14 -12.78
CA ILE A 63 8.83 -8.92 -11.41
C ILE A 63 7.30 -8.89 -11.36
N LYS A 64 6.63 -8.27 -12.32
CA LYS A 64 5.16 -8.19 -12.40
C LYS A 64 4.46 -9.56 -12.45
N LYS A 65 5.17 -10.63 -12.75
CA LYS A 65 4.63 -12.00 -12.68
C LYS A 65 4.41 -12.47 -11.23
N TYR A 66 5.10 -11.87 -10.27
CA TYR A 66 5.14 -12.30 -8.86
C TYR A 66 4.66 -11.23 -7.88
N LEU A 67 4.83 -9.95 -8.23
CA LEU A 67 4.43 -8.82 -7.40
C LEU A 67 3.41 -7.93 -8.11
N GLN A 68 2.46 -7.41 -7.34
CA GLN A 68 1.49 -6.42 -7.79
C GLN A 68 1.88 -5.02 -7.27
N GLY A 69 1.45 -4.01 -8.02
CA GLY A 69 1.67 -2.62 -7.67
C GLY A 69 3.03 -2.08 -8.14
N GLU A 70 2.97 -0.90 -8.73
CA GLU A 70 4.14 -0.24 -9.35
C GLU A 70 5.29 -0.04 -8.36
N PHE A 71 5.00 0.44 -7.13
CA PHE A 71 6.05 0.67 -6.12
C PHE A 71 6.72 -0.62 -5.67
N SER A 72 5.95 -1.71 -5.48
CA SER A 72 6.54 -3.00 -5.12
C SER A 72 7.48 -3.50 -6.22
N CYS A 73 7.05 -3.39 -7.47
CA CYS A 73 7.88 -3.76 -8.62
C CYS A 73 9.11 -2.87 -8.75
N LYS A 74 8.96 -1.55 -8.56
CA LYS A 74 10.07 -0.59 -8.58
C LYS A 74 11.12 -0.89 -7.51
N TYR A 75 10.68 -1.16 -6.28
CA TYR A 75 11.62 -1.49 -5.19
C TYR A 75 12.33 -2.82 -5.41
N ALA A 76 11.65 -3.84 -5.93
CA ALA A 76 12.26 -5.09 -6.31
C ALA A 76 13.28 -4.90 -7.44
N ASN A 77 12.96 -4.08 -8.46
CA ASN A 77 13.89 -3.75 -9.55
C ASN A 77 15.17 -3.06 -9.03
N ILE A 78 15.03 -2.12 -8.10
CA ILE A 78 16.15 -1.46 -7.44
C ILE A 78 17.01 -2.49 -6.68
N ALA A 79 16.38 -3.37 -5.90
CA ALA A 79 17.09 -4.40 -5.14
C ALA A 79 17.86 -5.36 -6.06
N MET A 80 17.26 -5.77 -7.17
CA MET A 80 17.94 -6.62 -8.17
C MET A 80 19.15 -5.92 -8.80
N ASN A 81 19.02 -4.64 -9.16
CA ASN A 81 20.14 -3.88 -9.70
C ASN A 81 21.25 -3.65 -8.66
N TYR A 82 20.90 -3.49 -7.38
CA TYR A 82 21.88 -3.47 -6.30
C TYR A 82 22.65 -4.80 -6.22
N CYS A 83 21.95 -5.93 -6.32
CA CYS A 83 22.58 -7.24 -6.33
C CYS A 83 23.50 -7.44 -7.54
N LEU A 84 23.12 -6.97 -8.76
CA LEU A 84 23.99 -6.96 -9.91
C LEU A 84 25.30 -6.21 -9.65
N ASN A 85 25.21 -5.02 -9.00
CA ASN A 85 26.41 -4.26 -8.64
C ASN A 85 27.27 -4.96 -7.57
N LYS A 86 26.73 -5.93 -6.84
CA LYS A 86 27.46 -6.79 -5.88
C LYS A 86 27.97 -8.08 -6.51
N GLY A 87 27.83 -8.27 -7.83
CA GLY A 87 28.42 -9.39 -8.56
C GLY A 87 27.48 -10.58 -8.82
N PHE A 88 26.20 -10.50 -8.43
CA PHE A 88 25.22 -11.52 -8.81
C PHE A 88 24.93 -11.45 -10.31
N SER A 89 24.80 -12.61 -10.95
CA SER A 89 24.42 -12.67 -12.36
C SER A 89 22.92 -12.39 -12.55
N LYS A 90 22.55 -11.95 -13.77
CA LYS A 90 21.14 -11.79 -14.17
C LYS A 90 20.35 -13.08 -14.01
N GLU A 91 20.95 -14.21 -14.39
CA GLU A 91 20.30 -15.52 -14.32
C GLU A 91 19.99 -15.94 -12.89
N GLU A 92 20.95 -15.79 -11.96
CA GLU A 92 20.72 -16.05 -10.53
C GLU A 92 19.58 -15.21 -9.96
N LEU A 93 19.51 -13.93 -10.34
CA LEU A 93 18.45 -13.03 -9.87
C LEU A 93 17.09 -13.43 -10.43
N LEU A 94 17.00 -13.79 -11.69
CA LEU A 94 15.74 -14.27 -12.29
C LEU A 94 15.27 -15.58 -11.64
N ASN A 95 16.17 -16.51 -11.36
CA ASN A 95 15.84 -17.75 -10.66
C ASN A 95 15.33 -17.49 -9.23
N ARG A 96 15.83 -16.47 -8.55
CA ARG A 96 15.36 -16.07 -7.22
C ARG A 96 13.98 -15.39 -7.25
N LEU A 97 13.57 -14.78 -8.37
CA LEU A 97 12.23 -14.18 -8.48
C LEU A 97 11.09 -15.19 -8.26
N ILE A 98 11.30 -16.48 -8.61
CA ILE A 98 10.31 -17.55 -8.41
C ILE A 98 9.95 -17.70 -6.92
N THR A 99 10.86 -17.38 -6.03
CA THR A 99 10.66 -17.47 -4.58
C THR A 99 10.06 -16.19 -3.97
N LEU A 100 9.91 -15.13 -4.76
CA LEU A 100 9.42 -13.85 -4.27
C LEU A 100 7.94 -13.95 -3.90
N LYS A 101 7.61 -13.55 -2.69
CA LYS A 101 6.22 -13.51 -2.21
C LYS A 101 5.85 -12.08 -1.86
N PRO A 102 4.60 -11.65 -2.13
CA PRO A 102 4.11 -10.38 -1.65
C PRO A 102 4.26 -10.25 -0.13
N VAL A 103 4.58 -9.05 0.33
CA VAL A 103 4.59 -8.78 1.77
C VAL A 103 3.15 -8.84 2.29
N LYS A 104 2.90 -9.61 3.35
CA LYS A 104 1.55 -9.75 3.95
C LYS A 104 0.92 -8.38 4.20
N TYR A 105 -0.36 -8.28 3.92
CA TYR A 105 -1.20 -7.07 4.07
C TYR A 105 -0.76 -5.88 3.20
N ARG A 106 0.00 -6.13 2.12
CA ARG A 106 0.33 -5.15 1.08
C ARG A 106 -0.12 -5.68 -0.27
N LEU A 107 -1.23 -5.17 -0.79
CA LEU A 107 -1.83 -5.57 -2.07
C LEU A 107 -1.94 -7.10 -2.23
N ASN A 108 -2.16 -7.83 -1.14
CA ASN A 108 -2.25 -9.29 -1.17
C ASN A 108 -3.60 -9.75 -1.72
N LYS A 109 -3.61 -10.47 -2.83
CA LYS A 109 -4.79 -11.25 -3.22
C LYS A 109 -4.97 -12.40 -2.21
N VAL A 110 -6.07 -12.38 -1.46
CA VAL A 110 -6.35 -13.34 -0.38
C VAL A 110 -7.48 -14.30 -0.70
N PHE A 111 -8.36 -13.94 -1.64
CA PHE A 111 -9.44 -14.78 -2.11
C PHE A 111 -9.90 -14.36 -3.51
N GLU A 112 -10.39 -15.31 -4.29
CA GLU A 112 -10.98 -15.09 -5.60
C GLU A 112 -12.07 -16.12 -5.87
N ASN A 113 -13.21 -15.64 -6.37
CA ASN A 113 -14.27 -16.46 -6.96
C ASN A 113 -14.76 -15.80 -8.25
N LYS A 114 -15.90 -16.27 -8.81
CA LYS A 114 -16.43 -15.73 -10.07
C LYS A 114 -16.83 -14.25 -9.99
N GLN A 115 -17.21 -13.74 -8.81
CA GLN A 115 -17.73 -12.38 -8.62
C GLN A 115 -16.69 -11.44 -7.97
N PHE A 116 -15.87 -11.95 -7.07
CA PHE A 116 -15.04 -11.09 -6.23
C PHE A 116 -13.58 -11.52 -6.25
N ILE A 117 -12.70 -10.52 -6.31
CA ILE A 117 -11.27 -10.68 -6.01
C ILE A 117 -10.96 -9.81 -4.81
N PHE A 118 -10.62 -10.43 -3.69
CA PHE A 118 -10.31 -9.74 -2.43
C PHE A 118 -8.83 -9.45 -2.32
N ILE A 119 -8.53 -8.18 -2.12
CA ILE A 119 -7.17 -7.66 -1.92
C ILE A 119 -7.05 -7.15 -0.48
N ASN A 120 -6.16 -7.75 0.30
CA ASN A 120 -5.83 -7.29 1.64
C ASN A 120 -4.64 -6.34 1.58
N ASP A 121 -4.89 -5.06 1.84
CA ASP A 121 -3.90 -4.00 1.94
C ASP A 121 -4.03 -3.27 3.28
N SER A 122 -4.27 -4.03 4.36
CA SER A 122 -4.45 -3.48 5.71
C SER A 122 -3.26 -2.66 6.20
N LYS A 123 -2.06 -2.81 5.61
CA LYS A 123 -0.89 -1.98 5.86
C LYS A 123 -1.05 -0.54 5.35
N SER A 124 -2.03 -0.25 4.50
CA SER A 124 -2.41 1.11 4.10
C SER A 124 -2.97 1.87 5.29
N THR A 125 -2.15 2.72 5.89
CA THR A 125 -2.48 3.55 7.06
C THR A 125 -2.50 5.04 6.72
N THR A 126 -2.46 5.39 5.44
CA THR A 126 -2.54 6.76 4.92
C THR A 126 -3.43 6.81 3.68
N SER A 127 -4.09 7.95 3.45
CA SER A 127 -4.94 8.19 2.26
C SER A 127 -4.19 7.97 0.93
N ASN A 128 -2.92 8.37 0.86
CA ASN A 128 -2.07 8.16 -0.33
C ASN A 128 -1.85 6.66 -0.62
N SER A 129 -1.70 5.83 0.43
CA SER A 129 -1.56 4.38 0.24
C SER A 129 -2.85 3.76 -0.31
N SER A 130 -4.02 4.19 0.19
CA SER A 130 -5.31 3.73 -0.31
C SER A 130 -5.57 4.19 -1.74
N LYS A 131 -5.21 5.43 -2.07
CA LYS A 131 -5.23 5.93 -3.44
C LYS A 131 -4.42 5.03 -4.36
N TYR A 132 -3.20 4.71 -3.97
CA TYR A 132 -2.31 3.84 -4.74
C TYR A 132 -2.89 2.43 -4.93
N CYS A 133 -3.45 1.83 -3.88
CA CYS A 133 -4.14 0.54 -3.98
C CYS A 133 -5.30 0.63 -4.98
N PHE A 134 -6.12 1.65 -4.87
CA PHE A 134 -7.29 1.86 -5.74
C PHE A 134 -6.90 2.04 -7.21
N GLU A 135 -5.85 2.78 -7.51
CA GLU A 135 -5.34 3.01 -8.87
C GLU A 135 -4.64 1.77 -9.47
N THR A 136 -4.09 0.89 -8.62
CA THR A 136 -3.41 -0.34 -9.07
C THR A 136 -4.39 -1.34 -9.69
N PHE A 137 -5.65 -1.41 -9.21
CA PHE A 137 -6.67 -2.35 -9.66
C PHE A 137 -7.76 -1.61 -10.43
N SER A 138 -7.65 -1.48 -11.76
CA SER A 138 -8.50 -0.61 -12.56
C SER A 138 -9.21 -1.28 -13.74
N ASP A 139 -9.01 -2.57 -13.95
CA ASP A 139 -9.56 -3.32 -15.09
C ASP A 139 -11.01 -3.82 -14.88
N ARG A 140 -11.58 -3.59 -13.70
CA ARG A 140 -12.98 -3.85 -13.35
C ARG A 140 -13.48 -2.90 -12.26
N PRO A 141 -14.81 -2.83 -12.00
CA PRO A 141 -15.36 -2.09 -10.86
C PRO A 141 -14.74 -2.47 -9.53
N ARG A 142 -14.63 -1.51 -8.63
CA ARG A 142 -13.94 -1.64 -7.34
C ARG A 142 -14.84 -1.31 -6.17
N ILE A 143 -14.67 -2.03 -5.08
CA ILE A 143 -15.19 -1.71 -3.77
C ILE A 143 -14.00 -1.29 -2.92
N LEU A 144 -13.89 -0.01 -2.56
CA LEU A 144 -12.85 0.48 -1.66
C LEU A 144 -13.39 0.49 -0.22
N ILE A 145 -12.74 -0.24 0.66
CA ILE A 145 -13.07 -0.26 2.10
C ILE A 145 -12.09 0.63 2.84
N LEU A 146 -12.62 1.73 3.41
CA LEU A 146 -11.88 2.71 4.20
C LEU A 146 -12.31 2.65 5.67
N GLY A 147 -11.38 3.01 6.58
CA GLY A 147 -11.79 3.12 7.98
C GLY A 147 -10.68 2.98 9.00
N GLY A 148 -10.99 3.48 10.20
CA GLY A 148 -10.08 3.53 11.34
C GLY A 148 -9.97 4.94 11.90
N LYS A 149 -8.86 5.25 12.59
CA LYS A 149 -8.55 6.58 13.09
C LYS A 149 -7.88 7.42 12.00
N HIS A 150 -8.57 8.48 11.56
CA HIS A 150 -8.11 9.33 10.46
C HIS A 150 -6.87 10.14 10.85
N LYS A 151 -5.95 10.28 9.88
CA LYS A 151 -4.74 11.11 10.02
C LYS A 151 -4.87 12.27 9.04
N SER A 152 -5.21 13.42 9.44
CA SER A 152 -5.27 14.73 8.76
C SER A 152 -5.02 14.86 7.21
N ASN A 153 -4.62 13.80 6.51
CA ASN A 153 -4.39 13.79 5.05
C ASN A 153 -5.68 13.41 4.32
N LYS A 154 -6.25 14.33 3.57
CA LYS A 154 -7.50 14.13 2.80
C LYS A 154 -7.40 12.97 1.81
N PHE A 155 -8.51 12.26 1.66
CA PHE A 155 -8.67 11.26 0.60
C PHE A 155 -8.92 11.95 -0.75
N ASN A 156 -7.87 11.99 -1.57
CA ASN A 156 -7.96 12.52 -2.94
C ASN A 156 -7.96 11.35 -3.94
N ILE A 157 -9.06 10.62 -4.01
CA ILE A 157 -9.28 9.46 -4.88
C ILE A 157 -10.45 9.76 -5.81
N LYS A 158 -10.24 9.62 -7.12
CA LYS A 158 -11.31 9.78 -8.09
C LYS A 158 -12.11 8.47 -8.18
N ILE A 159 -13.32 8.49 -7.67
CA ILE A 159 -14.27 7.37 -7.72
C ILE A 159 -15.07 7.45 -9.01
N ASN A 160 -15.24 6.34 -9.74
CA ASN A 160 -16.07 6.27 -10.94
C ASN A 160 -17.47 5.77 -10.56
N ASP A 161 -18.44 5.96 -11.46
CA ASP A 161 -19.86 5.64 -11.22
C ASP A 161 -20.13 4.16 -10.87
N ASN A 162 -19.28 3.24 -11.34
CA ASN A 162 -19.40 1.81 -11.05
C ASN A 162 -18.60 1.34 -9.82
N ASP A 163 -17.84 2.24 -9.19
CA ASP A 163 -17.07 1.94 -7.99
C ASP A 163 -17.91 2.23 -6.73
N LEU A 164 -17.62 1.53 -5.65
CA LEU A 164 -18.24 1.72 -4.35
C LEU A 164 -17.22 2.08 -3.30
N VAL A 165 -17.58 2.97 -2.38
CA VAL A 165 -16.79 3.29 -1.19
C VAL A 165 -17.59 2.88 0.03
N LEU A 166 -17.00 1.99 0.87
CA LEU A 166 -17.59 1.49 2.10
C LEU A 166 -16.73 1.97 3.27
N ILE A 167 -17.32 2.63 4.25
CA ILE A 167 -16.59 3.34 5.29
C ILE A 167 -17.03 2.85 6.68
N TYR A 168 -16.08 2.53 7.55
CA TYR A 168 -16.33 2.11 8.93
C TYR A 168 -15.33 2.74 9.91
N GLY A 169 -15.41 2.40 11.19
CA GLY A 169 -14.48 2.85 12.22
C GLY A 169 -14.87 4.17 12.89
N ILE A 170 -14.03 4.61 13.84
CA ILE A 170 -14.35 5.73 14.72
C ILE A 170 -14.54 7.06 13.96
N ASP A 171 -13.72 7.28 12.93
CA ASP A 171 -13.74 8.54 12.16
C ASP A 171 -14.52 8.43 10.84
N LYS A 172 -15.43 7.45 10.70
CA LYS A 172 -16.21 7.21 9.47
C LYS A 172 -16.91 8.46 8.94
N ASN A 173 -17.44 9.32 9.83
CA ASN A 173 -18.13 10.55 9.44
C ASN A 173 -17.15 11.62 8.89
N ILE A 174 -15.92 11.66 9.38
CA ILE A 174 -14.87 12.56 8.88
C ILE A 174 -14.45 12.11 7.49
N ILE A 175 -14.17 10.82 7.32
CA ILE A 175 -13.79 10.21 6.03
C ILE A 175 -14.90 10.44 5.00
N ASN A 176 -16.17 10.26 5.40
CA ASN A 176 -17.31 10.43 4.49
C ASN A 176 -17.48 11.84 3.94
N LYS A 177 -17.09 12.88 4.70
CA LYS A 177 -17.09 14.26 4.20
C LYS A 177 -16.04 14.50 3.11
N GLU A 178 -15.01 13.66 3.03
CA GLU A 178 -13.91 13.81 2.09
C GLU A 178 -14.11 13.00 0.80
N ILE A 179 -14.74 11.82 0.88
CA ILE A 179 -14.80 10.90 -0.26
C ILE A 179 -16.20 10.33 -0.55
N ASN A 180 -17.19 10.65 0.21
CA ASN A 180 -18.56 10.16 0.10
C ASN A 180 -18.71 8.63 -0.15
N GLY A 181 -19.35 7.91 0.77
CA GLY A 181 -19.53 6.46 0.69
C GLY A 181 -20.64 5.96 1.59
N LEU A 182 -20.87 4.67 1.61
CA LEU A 182 -21.82 4.02 2.50
C LEU A 182 -21.18 3.77 3.86
N LEU A 183 -21.88 4.16 4.94
CA LEU A 183 -21.39 4.06 6.32
C LEU A 183 -21.84 2.76 6.97
N PHE A 184 -20.90 2.10 7.65
CA PHE A 184 -21.10 0.87 8.40
C PHE A 184 -20.58 1.00 9.83
N ASN A 185 -21.04 0.16 10.75
CA ASN A 185 -20.55 0.17 12.12
C ASN A 185 -19.26 -0.64 12.27
N ASN A 186 -19.14 -1.71 11.52
CA ASN A 186 -17.98 -2.61 11.59
C ASN A 186 -17.73 -3.31 10.24
N LEU A 187 -16.62 -4.03 10.18
CA LEU A 187 -16.19 -4.71 8.97
C LEU A 187 -17.10 -5.90 8.61
N GLU A 188 -17.73 -6.52 9.61
CA GLU A 188 -18.66 -7.63 9.38
C GLU A 188 -19.92 -7.19 8.61
N GLU A 189 -20.48 -6.02 8.97
CA GLU A 189 -21.62 -5.44 8.22
C GLU A 189 -21.24 -5.16 6.76
N ILE A 190 -20.03 -4.71 6.50
CA ILE A 190 -19.50 -4.53 5.15
C ILE A 190 -19.48 -5.85 4.38
N MET A 191 -19.00 -6.95 4.99
CA MET A 191 -18.97 -8.25 4.33
C MET A 191 -20.37 -8.78 4.01
N LYS A 192 -21.33 -8.62 4.93
CA LYS A 192 -22.74 -8.94 4.69
C LYS A 192 -23.31 -8.14 3.50
N TYR A 193 -23.00 -6.86 3.43
CA TYR A 193 -23.42 -6.00 2.31
C TYR A 193 -22.80 -6.45 0.98
N ILE A 194 -21.47 -6.68 0.94
CA ILE A 194 -20.77 -7.14 -0.28
C ILE A 194 -21.40 -8.44 -0.80
N LYS A 195 -21.80 -9.35 0.07
CA LYS A 195 -22.46 -10.61 -0.31
C LYS A 195 -23.79 -10.42 -1.05
N THR A 196 -24.47 -9.30 -0.88
CA THR A 196 -25.73 -8.99 -1.61
C THR A 196 -25.49 -8.48 -3.04
N LEU A 197 -24.28 -8.09 -3.38
CA LEU A 197 -23.95 -7.52 -4.68
C LEU A 197 -23.86 -8.63 -5.74
N LYS A 198 -24.23 -8.30 -6.97
CA LYS A 198 -24.27 -9.26 -8.09
C LYS A 198 -23.22 -9.04 -9.18
N ASN A 199 -22.58 -7.88 -9.18
CA ASN A 199 -21.56 -7.54 -10.18
C ASN A 199 -20.18 -8.07 -9.79
N ASN A 200 -19.27 -8.13 -10.75
CA ASN A 200 -17.90 -8.53 -10.53
C ASN A 200 -17.07 -7.36 -10.03
N TYR A 201 -16.43 -7.50 -8.85
CA TYR A 201 -15.66 -6.45 -8.22
C TYR A 201 -14.26 -6.90 -7.78
N TYR A 202 -13.30 -5.96 -7.81
CA TYR A 202 -12.22 -5.99 -6.82
C TYR A 202 -12.75 -5.48 -5.48
N VAL A 203 -12.51 -6.21 -4.41
CA VAL A 203 -12.77 -5.77 -3.04
C VAL A 203 -11.44 -5.37 -2.42
N LEU A 204 -11.19 -4.07 -2.34
CA LEU A 204 -9.92 -3.48 -1.93
C LEU A 204 -10.00 -3.08 -0.46
N PHE A 205 -9.50 -3.92 0.44
CA PHE A 205 -9.36 -3.58 1.84
C PHE A 205 -8.09 -2.76 2.04
N SER A 206 -8.19 -1.46 1.82
CA SER A 206 -7.10 -0.49 1.93
C SER A 206 -7.54 0.70 2.80
N PRO A 207 -7.56 0.51 4.14
CA PRO A 207 -8.28 1.38 5.06
C PRO A 207 -7.85 2.84 5.09
N GLY A 208 -6.62 3.17 4.74
CA GLY A 208 -6.09 4.54 4.68
C GLY A 208 -5.97 5.27 6.02
N CYS A 209 -6.29 4.59 7.11
CA CYS A 209 -6.34 5.12 8.46
C CYS A 209 -5.57 4.23 9.43
N ASP A 210 -5.26 4.77 10.59
CA ASP A 210 -4.68 4.01 11.68
C ASP A 210 -5.67 2.93 12.17
N SER A 211 -5.15 1.79 12.61
CA SER A 211 -5.97 0.65 13.06
C SER A 211 -6.28 0.65 14.56
N HIS A 212 -5.64 1.55 15.34
CA HIS A 212 -5.69 1.53 16.81
C HIS A 212 -7.03 1.99 17.42
N ASP A 213 -8.05 2.24 16.59
CA ASP A 213 -9.42 2.46 17.05
C ASP A 213 -10.13 1.18 17.46
N GLN A 214 -9.90 0.08 16.71
CA GLN A 214 -10.59 -1.22 16.91
C GLN A 214 -9.62 -2.42 17.00
N TYR A 215 -8.34 -2.25 16.66
CA TYR A 215 -7.35 -3.31 16.57
C TYR A 215 -6.04 -2.92 17.25
N LYS A 216 -5.29 -3.90 17.75
CA LYS A 216 -3.95 -3.67 18.32
C LYS A 216 -2.93 -3.28 17.25
N SER A 217 -3.15 -3.69 16.01
CA SER A 217 -2.24 -3.44 14.89
C SER A 217 -2.95 -3.56 13.54
N PHE A 218 -2.30 -3.09 12.46
CA PHE A 218 -2.75 -3.36 11.11
C PHE A 218 -2.71 -4.86 10.76
N ILE A 219 -1.91 -5.66 11.46
CA ILE A 219 -1.84 -7.12 11.30
C ILE A 219 -3.13 -7.76 11.80
N ASP A 220 -3.58 -7.39 13.01
CA ASP A 220 -4.82 -7.91 13.59
C ASP A 220 -6.03 -7.50 12.74
N ARG A 221 -6.04 -6.25 12.26
CA ARG A 221 -7.05 -5.77 11.33
C ARG A 221 -7.06 -6.58 10.02
N GLY A 222 -5.89 -6.88 9.48
CA GLY A 222 -5.76 -7.69 8.26
C GLY A 222 -6.14 -9.15 8.47
N ASN A 223 -5.85 -9.72 9.63
CA ASN A 223 -6.29 -11.09 10.01
C ASN A 223 -7.81 -11.16 10.10
N HIS A 224 -8.43 -10.23 10.81
CA HIS A 224 -9.89 -10.17 10.94
C HIS A 224 -10.59 -10.06 9.57
N PHE A 225 -10.04 -9.25 8.65
CA PHE A 225 -10.55 -9.22 7.27
C PHE A 225 -10.50 -10.60 6.59
N ASN A 226 -9.37 -11.31 6.70
CA ASN A 226 -9.23 -12.64 6.13
C ASN A 226 -10.16 -13.68 6.77
N GLU A 227 -10.39 -13.60 8.08
CA GLU A 227 -11.34 -14.44 8.82
C GLU A 227 -12.78 -14.22 8.32
N LEU A 228 -13.19 -12.96 8.15
CA LEU A 228 -14.50 -12.63 7.60
C LEU A 228 -14.69 -13.13 6.16
N ILE A 229 -13.65 -13.06 5.32
CA ILE A 229 -13.70 -13.67 3.98
C ILE A 229 -13.96 -15.18 4.08
N ASN A 230 -13.26 -15.87 4.95
CA ASN A 230 -13.48 -17.32 5.14
C ASN A 230 -14.91 -17.62 5.58
N ILE A 231 -15.48 -16.83 6.51
CA ILE A 231 -16.85 -17.01 7.02
C ILE A 231 -17.89 -16.76 5.93
N TYR A 232 -17.75 -15.69 5.14
CA TYR A 232 -18.82 -15.23 4.25
C TYR A 232 -18.69 -15.70 2.80
N PHE A 233 -17.50 -16.13 2.34
CA PHE A 233 -17.23 -16.37 0.91
C PHE A 233 -16.56 -17.71 0.59
N LYS A 234 -15.97 -18.42 1.55
CA LYS A 234 -15.16 -19.62 1.27
C LYS A 234 -15.93 -20.93 1.30
N TYR A 235 -17.09 -20.98 1.92
CA TYR A 235 -17.87 -22.22 2.11
C TYR A 235 -19.19 -22.22 1.30
N GLU A 236 -19.20 -21.58 0.16
CA GLU A 236 -20.30 -21.63 -0.83
C GLU A 236 -19.94 -22.40 -2.09
#